data_6ebab7f2ea3aeb77673e46ee4a97752b
#
_entry.id   6ebab7f2ea3aeb77673e46ee4a97752b
#
_cell.length_a   1.000
_cell.length_b   1.000
_cell.length_c   1.000
_cell.angle_alpha   90.00
_cell.angle_beta   90.00
_cell.angle_gamma   90.00
#
_symmetry.space_group_name_H-M   'P 1'
#
loop_
_entity.id
_entity.type
_entity.pdbx_description
1 polymer ?
#
loop_
_entity_poly.entity_id
_entity_poly.type
_entity_poly.pdbx_seq_one_letter_code
_entity_poly.pdbx_strand_id
1 'polypeptide(L)'
;MCALDEGDPTPVYAAHVRSDGRCYVEWNGPDYAQGDDMSTFIFDLDGTIYLEDDLIPGARDTLDALTADGHQVLFASNNTALTPAAYARKLAAFGIAVAPDGLVTASGQTIAYLQTLTPVRTVIVLGPAALTEEVEAAGFVLRHDTAQPVEAVVVGHDDAFSYERLRLAHAAVVAGARLIATDGDRHVPRRAGLWPGTASITAAIETACGNSATVIGKPAGGMLRTLMASVGAEAATTVVVGDSIATDIAGAAALGLYSVYVLSGIARFQPEALTPSPSLMLPSVAALIPALHHARPDLMKC
;
A
#
# COMPACT_ATOMS: atom_id res chain seq x y z
N MET A 1 -16.29 -21.87 20.48
CA MET A 1 -15.57 -20.80 21.20
C MET A 1 -14.28 -21.42 21.68
N CYS A 2 -13.19 -21.31 20.92
CA CYS A 2 -11.88 -21.72 21.41
C CYS A 2 -11.51 -20.75 22.52
N ALA A 3 -11.22 -21.27 23.71
CA ALA A 3 -10.69 -20.49 24.80
C ALA A 3 -9.29 -19.96 24.36
N LEU A 4 -9.22 -18.68 24.16
CA LEU A 4 -7.94 -17.96 24.05
C LEU A 4 -7.43 -17.76 25.47
N ASP A 5 -6.13 -17.96 25.64
CA ASP A 5 -5.41 -17.73 26.90
C ASP A 5 -5.70 -16.29 27.38
N GLU A 6 -6.08 -16.10 28.64
CA GLU A 6 -6.54 -14.81 29.22
C GLU A 6 -5.40 -13.77 29.33
N GLY A 7 -4.60 -13.59 28.30
CA GLY A 7 -3.47 -12.65 28.28
C GLY A 7 -3.12 -12.10 26.91
N ASP A 8 -3.70 -12.64 25.84
CA ASP A 8 -3.39 -12.21 24.47
C ASP A 8 -4.52 -11.36 23.87
N PRO A 9 -4.33 -10.06 23.56
CA PRO A 9 -5.33 -9.20 22.96
C PRO A 9 -5.49 -9.42 21.45
N THR A 10 -5.23 -10.63 20.93
CA THR A 10 -5.39 -10.94 19.51
C THR A 10 -6.85 -10.80 19.09
N PRO A 11 -7.16 -10.02 18.04
CA PRO A 11 -8.56 -9.83 17.60
C PRO A 11 -9.16 -11.15 17.12
N VAL A 12 -10.41 -11.36 17.51
CA VAL A 12 -11.21 -12.51 17.11
C VAL A 12 -11.39 -12.49 15.60
N TYR A 13 -10.68 -13.36 14.90
CA TYR A 13 -10.95 -13.66 13.51
C TYR A 13 -12.36 -14.23 13.37
N ALA A 14 -13.02 -14.02 12.22
CA ALA A 14 -14.19 -14.81 11.86
C ALA A 14 -13.74 -16.26 11.56
N ALA A 15 -13.17 -16.93 12.58
CA ALA A 15 -12.77 -18.32 12.50
C ALA A 15 -13.98 -19.18 12.79
N HIS A 16 -14.43 -19.92 11.81
CA HIS A 16 -15.44 -20.95 12.03
C HIS A 16 -14.77 -22.16 12.70
N VAL A 17 -15.44 -22.73 13.71
CA VAL A 17 -14.97 -23.94 14.40
C VAL A 17 -15.72 -25.13 13.81
N ARG A 18 -14.99 -26.07 13.21
CA ARG A 18 -15.58 -27.36 12.79
C ARG A 18 -15.99 -28.20 13.98
N SER A 19 -16.89 -29.18 13.75
CA SER A 19 -17.32 -30.14 14.76
C SER A 19 -16.16 -30.98 15.34
N ASP A 20 -15.00 -31.02 14.68
CA ASP A 20 -13.75 -31.67 15.14
C ASP A 20 -12.88 -30.75 15.99
N GLY A 21 -13.32 -29.51 16.30
CA GLY A 21 -12.61 -28.54 17.13
C GLY A 21 -11.53 -27.74 16.39
N ARG A 22 -11.37 -27.91 15.08
CA ARG A 22 -10.41 -27.14 14.28
C ARG A 22 -10.99 -25.81 13.84
N CYS A 23 -10.23 -24.73 14.00
CA CYS A 23 -10.58 -23.41 13.46
C CYS A 23 -10.16 -23.33 11.99
N TYR A 24 -11.03 -22.80 11.14
CA TYR A 24 -10.73 -22.49 9.75
C TYR A 24 -11.22 -21.09 9.40
N VAL A 25 -10.56 -20.47 8.43
CA VAL A 25 -10.97 -19.20 7.85
C VAL A 25 -11.67 -19.53 6.53
N GLU A 26 -12.88 -19.01 6.35
CA GLU A 26 -13.63 -19.25 5.12
C GLU A 26 -13.23 -18.20 4.08
N TRP A 27 -12.69 -18.66 2.95
CA TRP A 27 -12.47 -17.84 1.78
C TRP A 27 -13.79 -17.68 1.04
N ASN A 28 -14.26 -16.43 0.90
CA ASN A 28 -15.42 -16.06 0.12
C ASN A 28 -15.08 -15.03 -0.98
N GLY A 29 -13.80 -14.98 -1.36
CA GLY A 29 -13.28 -14.16 -2.45
C GLY A 29 -13.57 -14.74 -3.83
N PRO A 30 -12.92 -14.21 -4.88
CA PRO A 30 -13.02 -14.74 -6.24
C PRO A 30 -12.86 -16.25 -6.27
N ASP A 31 -13.60 -16.91 -7.15
CA ASP A 31 -13.57 -18.37 -7.23
C ASP A 31 -12.17 -18.84 -7.66
N TYR A 32 -11.42 -19.33 -6.68
CA TYR A 32 -10.08 -19.90 -6.87
C TYR A 32 -10.13 -21.33 -7.46
N ALA A 33 -11.35 -21.84 -7.64
CA ALA A 33 -11.62 -23.26 -7.69
C ALA A 33 -11.58 -23.91 -9.09
N GLN A 34 -11.63 -23.15 -10.16
CA GLN A 34 -11.74 -23.75 -11.50
C GLN A 34 -10.56 -23.31 -12.36
N GLY A 35 -9.72 -24.22 -12.75
CA GLY A 35 -8.44 -24.12 -13.45
C GLY A 35 -8.29 -23.23 -14.70
N ASP A 36 -9.22 -22.33 -14.99
CA ASP A 36 -9.16 -21.40 -16.11
C ASP A 36 -9.29 -19.92 -15.68
N ASP A 37 -9.62 -19.60 -14.42
CA ASP A 37 -9.78 -18.24 -13.95
C ASP A 37 -8.53 -17.72 -13.21
N MET A 38 -7.65 -17.09 -13.98
CA MET A 38 -6.47 -16.39 -13.47
C MET A 38 -6.90 -15.20 -12.61
N SER A 39 -6.63 -15.27 -11.30
CA SER A 39 -6.83 -14.14 -10.38
C SER A 39 -5.61 -13.23 -10.32
N THR A 40 -5.83 -11.95 -10.01
CA THR A 40 -4.79 -10.95 -9.83
C THR A 40 -4.66 -10.62 -8.35
N PHE A 41 -3.48 -10.81 -7.78
CA PHE A 41 -3.16 -10.44 -6.40
C PHE A 41 -2.27 -9.20 -6.41
N ILE A 42 -2.75 -8.12 -5.79
CA ILE A 42 -2.00 -6.88 -5.62
C ILE A 42 -1.59 -6.77 -4.15
N PHE A 43 -0.29 -6.84 -3.90
CA PHE A 43 0.27 -6.77 -2.56
C PHE A 43 0.79 -5.37 -2.25
N ASP A 44 0.50 -4.90 -1.05
CA ASP A 44 1.35 -3.90 -0.41
C ASP A 44 2.72 -4.49 -0.08
N LEU A 45 3.70 -3.64 0.24
CA LEU A 45 5.07 -4.06 0.53
C LEU A 45 5.44 -3.97 2.02
N ASP A 46 5.46 -2.75 2.57
CA ASP A 46 5.94 -2.47 3.94
C ASP A 46 4.93 -2.96 4.98
N GLY A 47 5.29 -3.96 5.80
CA GLY A 47 4.38 -4.59 6.76
C GLY A 47 3.61 -5.79 6.20
N THR A 48 3.61 -5.99 4.88
CA THR A 48 2.92 -7.08 4.18
C THR A 48 3.90 -8.12 3.65
N ILE A 49 4.90 -7.73 2.87
CA ILE A 49 5.92 -8.61 2.29
C ILE A 49 7.20 -8.57 3.12
N TYR A 50 7.60 -7.40 3.58
CA TYR A 50 8.77 -7.22 4.44
C TYR A 50 8.49 -6.10 5.47
N LEU A 51 9.32 -6.04 6.52
CA LEU A 51 9.39 -4.92 7.44
C LEU A 51 10.83 -4.42 7.48
N GLU A 52 11.07 -3.20 6.98
CA GLU A 52 12.40 -2.67 6.72
C GLU A 52 13.21 -3.63 5.82
N ASP A 53 14.28 -4.26 6.32
CA ASP A 53 15.12 -5.18 5.56
C ASP A 53 14.86 -6.66 5.89
N ASP A 54 13.81 -6.97 6.66
CA ASP A 54 13.45 -8.34 6.99
C ASP A 54 12.23 -8.80 6.20
N LEU A 55 12.39 -9.86 5.43
CA LEU A 55 11.27 -10.54 4.77
C LEU A 55 10.33 -11.12 5.83
N ILE A 56 9.02 -10.90 5.66
CA ILE A 56 8.01 -11.54 6.50
C ILE A 56 8.05 -13.05 6.23
N PRO A 57 8.16 -13.88 7.29
CA PRO A 57 8.23 -15.33 7.12
C PRO A 57 7.09 -15.87 6.26
N GLY A 58 7.43 -16.69 5.25
CA GLY A 58 6.49 -17.30 4.30
C GLY A 58 6.02 -16.38 3.18
N ALA A 59 6.40 -15.10 3.15
CA ALA A 59 5.98 -14.19 2.07
C ALA A 59 6.44 -14.68 0.69
N ARG A 60 7.72 -15.04 0.55
CA ARG A 60 8.24 -15.55 -0.70
C ARG A 60 7.52 -16.83 -1.15
N ASP A 61 7.37 -17.79 -0.24
CA ASP A 61 6.74 -19.09 -0.56
C ASP A 61 5.28 -18.87 -1.02
N THR A 62 4.59 -17.91 -0.43
CA THR A 62 3.22 -17.52 -0.85
C THR A 62 3.20 -16.96 -2.27
N LEU A 63 4.11 -16.04 -2.60
CA LEU A 63 4.18 -15.43 -3.94
C LEU A 63 4.59 -16.46 -5.00
N ASP A 64 5.55 -17.34 -4.67
CA ASP A 64 5.99 -18.42 -5.54
C ASP A 64 4.83 -19.40 -5.82
N ALA A 65 4.04 -19.76 -4.79
CA ALA A 65 2.88 -20.65 -4.93
C ALA A 65 1.79 -20.02 -5.81
N LEU A 66 1.41 -18.74 -5.58
CA LEU A 66 0.44 -18.05 -6.42
C LEU A 66 0.89 -17.99 -7.88
N THR A 67 2.17 -17.71 -8.11
CA THR A 67 2.73 -17.66 -9.47
C THR A 67 2.74 -19.04 -10.13
N ALA A 68 3.06 -20.09 -9.37
CA ALA A 68 3.05 -21.47 -9.86
C ALA A 68 1.63 -21.95 -10.22
N ASP A 69 0.62 -21.45 -9.50
CA ASP A 69 -0.80 -21.71 -9.77
C ASP A 69 -1.36 -20.85 -10.93
N GLY A 70 -0.51 -20.02 -11.57
CA GLY A 70 -0.87 -19.22 -12.75
C GLY A 70 -1.51 -17.86 -12.44
N HIS A 71 -1.49 -17.41 -11.17
CA HIS A 71 -2.02 -16.12 -10.81
C HIS A 71 -1.05 -14.97 -11.11
N GLN A 72 -1.60 -13.78 -11.36
CA GLN A 72 -0.80 -12.56 -11.47
C GLN A 72 -0.44 -12.03 -10.07
N VAL A 73 0.83 -11.76 -9.84
CA VAL A 73 1.36 -11.17 -8.61
C VAL A 73 1.90 -9.78 -8.92
N LEU A 74 1.28 -8.76 -8.33
CA LEU A 74 1.58 -7.35 -8.55
C LEU A 74 1.81 -6.65 -7.21
N PHE A 75 2.46 -5.47 -7.23
CA PHE A 75 2.84 -4.73 -6.04
C PHE A 75 2.44 -3.26 -6.13
N ALA A 76 1.90 -2.71 -5.03
CA ALA A 76 1.51 -1.31 -4.88
C ALA A 76 2.12 -0.72 -3.61
N SER A 77 3.11 0.16 -3.72
CA SER A 77 3.76 0.77 -2.55
C SER A 77 3.50 2.27 -2.45
N ASN A 78 3.03 2.71 -1.28
CA ASN A 78 2.92 4.12 -0.93
C ASN A 78 4.27 4.74 -0.55
N ASN A 79 5.23 3.91 -0.15
CA ASN A 79 6.52 4.37 0.33
C ASN A 79 7.37 4.98 -0.81
N THR A 80 7.74 6.24 -0.65
CA THR A 80 8.52 7.02 -1.65
C THR A 80 10.03 7.05 -1.37
N ALA A 81 10.51 6.26 -0.39
CA ALA A 81 11.92 6.24 0.00
C ALA A 81 12.86 5.61 -1.04
N LEU A 82 12.31 4.80 -1.94
CA LEU A 82 13.06 4.13 -3.00
C LEU A 82 12.41 4.37 -4.37
N THR A 83 13.24 4.46 -5.40
CA THR A 83 12.76 4.45 -6.79
C THR A 83 12.19 3.08 -7.18
N PRO A 84 11.33 2.95 -8.21
CA PRO A 84 10.82 1.66 -8.68
C PRO A 84 11.94 0.64 -8.97
N ALA A 85 13.05 1.09 -9.58
CA ALA A 85 14.19 0.24 -9.85
C ALA A 85 14.91 -0.23 -8.57
N ALA A 86 14.95 0.60 -7.52
CA ALA A 86 15.52 0.21 -6.23
C ALA A 86 14.60 -0.78 -5.49
N TYR A 87 13.28 -0.60 -5.57
CA TYR A 87 12.31 -1.58 -5.08
C TYR A 87 12.45 -2.94 -5.77
N ALA A 88 12.53 -2.96 -7.10
CA ALA A 88 12.74 -4.20 -7.85
C ALA A 88 14.03 -4.92 -7.42
N ARG A 89 15.13 -4.18 -7.20
CA ARG A 89 16.38 -4.75 -6.67
C ARG A 89 16.22 -5.28 -5.23
N LYS A 90 15.50 -4.57 -4.37
CA LYS A 90 15.24 -5.01 -3.00
C LYS A 90 14.44 -6.31 -2.98
N LEU A 91 13.37 -6.40 -3.77
CA LEU A 91 12.56 -7.61 -3.90
C LEU A 91 13.38 -8.77 -4.50
N ALA A 92 14.22 -8.51 -5.50
CA ALA A 92 15.12 -9.50 -6.07
C ALA A 92 16.14 -10.03 -5.04
N ALA A 93 16.63 -9.19 -4.10
CA ALA A 93 17.49 -9.63 -3.01
C ALA A 93 16.78 -10.60 -2.05
N PHE A 94 15.46 -10.51 -1.91
CA PHE A 94 14.63 -11.49 -1.20
C PHE A 94 14.26 -12.71 -2.07
N GLY A 95 14.73 -12.78 -3.32
CA GLY A 95 14.39 -13.82 -4.28
C GLY A 95 12.99 -13.67 -4.88
N ILE A 96 12.39 -12.48 -4.82
CA ILE A 96 11.06 -12.19 -5.37
C ILE A 96 11.26 -11.52 -6.73
N ALA A 97 10.76 -12.16 -7.79
CA ALA A 97 10.75 -11.59 -9.13
C ALA A 97 9.57 -10.61 -9.30
N VAL A 98 9.84 -9.47 -9.94
CA VAL A 98 8.81 -8.48 -10.28
C VAL A 98 8.70 -8.40 -11.79
N ALA A 99 7.48 -8.55 -12.31
CA ALA A 99 7.21 -8.33 -13.74
C ALA A 99 7.52 -6.85 -14.12
N PRO A 100 7.85 -6.55 -15.38
CA PRO A 100 8.21 -5.17 -15.80
C PRO A 100 7.20 -4.11 -15.37
N ASP A 101 5.89 -4.39 -15.51
CA ASP A 101 4.80 -3.49 -15.13
C ASP A 101 4.10 -3.94 -13.82
N GLY A 102 4.75 -4.85 -13.07
CA GLY A 102 4.18 -5.47 -11.87
C GLY A 102 4.34 -4.68 -10.58
N LEU A 103 4.94 -3.49 -10.63
CA LEU A 103 5.13 -2.62 -9.47
C LEU A 103 4.73 -1.19 -9.80
N VAL A 104 3.80 -0.63 -9.03
CA VAL A 104 3.44 0.78 -9.05
C VAL A 104 3.76 1.41 -7.70
N THR A 105 4.47 2.55 -7.73
CA THR A 105 4.81 3.35 -6.55
C THR A 105 4.01 4.64 -6.51
N ALA A 106 3.79 5.18 -5.30
CA ALA A 106 3.13 6.47 -5.14
C ALA A 106 3.93 7.61 -5.80
N SER A 107 5.26 7.54 -5.82
CA SER A 107 6.10 8.52 -6.54
C SER A 107 5.82 8.50 -8.05
N GLY A 108 5.86 7.31 -8.67
CA GLY A 108 5.56 7.17 -10.11
C GLY A 108 4.16 7.65 -10.48
N GLN A 109 3.16 7.28 -9.65
CA GLN A 109 1.78 7.73 -9.87
C GLN A 109 1.62 9.26 -9.67
N THR A 110 2.34 9.85 -8.71
CA THR A 110 2.35 11.30 -8.49
C THR A 110 2.97 12.04 -9.67
N ILE A 111 4.06 11.53 -10.22
CA ILE A 111 4.69 12.08 -11.43
C ILE A 111 3.74 12.01 -12.62
N ALA A 112 3.10 10.87 -12.84
CA ALA A 112 2.11 10.71 -13.90
C ALA A 112 0.96 11.72 -13.74
N TYR A 113 0.47 11.93 -12.51
CA TYR A 113 -0.54 12.93 -12.22
C TYR A 113 -0.04 14.35 -12.50
N LEU A 114 1.16 14.72 -12.04
CA LEU A 114 1.75 16.04 -12.31
C LEU A 114 1.84 16.34 -13.81
N GLN A 115 2.17 15.35 -14.63
CA GLN A 115 2.27 15.47 -16.09
C GLN A 115 0.90 15.76 -16.75
N THR A 116 -0.22 15.40 -16.10
CA THR A 116 -1.57 15.76 -16.57
C THR A 116 -1.94 17.20 -16.26
N LEU A 117 -1.26 17.84 -15.30
CA LEU A 117 -1.56 19.19 -14.84
C LEU A 117 -0.83 20.22 -15.72
N THR A 118 -1.56 20.88 -16.59
CA THR A 118 -1.02 21.98 -17.42
C THR A 118 -1.40 23.31 -16.77
N PRO A 119 -0.48 24.25 -16.57
CA PRO A 119 0.94 24.27 -17.00
C PRO A 119 1.97 23.94 -15.91
N VAL A 120 1.75 22.95 -15.00
CA VAL A 120 2.69 22.68 -13.93
C VAL A 120 4.08 22.33 -14.47
N ARG A 121 5.09 23.13 -14.07
CA ARG A 121 6.49 22.96 -14.42
C ARG A 121 7.40 23.06 -13.20
N THR A 122 7.02 23.89 -12.22
CA THR A 122 7.82 24.23 -11.05
C THR A 122 7.18 23.63 -9.79
N VAL A 123 7.97 22.88 -9.04
CA VAL A 123 7.50 22.15 -7.87
C VAL A 123 8.41 22.33 -6.66
N ILE A 124 7.83 22.35 -5.47
CA ILE A 124 8.53 22.10 -4.22
C ILE A 124 8.24 20.64 -3.83
N VAL A 125 9.28 19.90 -3.44
CA VAL A 125 9.15 18.54 -2.94
C VAL A 125 9.52 18.52 -1.45
N LEU A 126 8.59 18.06 -0.63
CA LEU A 126 8.79 17.73 0.78
C LEU A 126 8.76 16.20 0.88
N GLY A 127 9.93 15.59 0.90
CA GLY A 127 10.03 14.12 0.84
C GLY A 127 11.48 13.65 0.76
N PRO A 128 11.69 12.34 0.60
CA PRO A 128 13.01 11.75 0.51
C PRO A 128 13.72 12.12 -0.80
N ALA A 129 15.04 11.92 -0.83
CA ALA A 129 15.86 12.19 -1.99
C ALA A 129 15.37 11.43 -3.24
N ALA A 130 14.95 10.17 -3.10
CA ALA A 130 14.45 9.38 -4.22
C ALA A 130 13.25 10.03 -4.92
N LEU A 131 12.26 10.54 -4.15
CA LEU A 131 11.11 11.26 -4.72
C LEU A 131 11.56 12.53 -5.44
N THR A 132 12.50 13.26 -4.84
CA THR A 132 13.06 14.50 -5.44
C THR A 132 13.75 14.20 -6.77
N GLU A 133 14.60 13.18 -6.80
CA GLU A 133 15.31 12.73 -8.02
C GLU A 133 14.34 12.26 -9.11
N GLU A 134 13.31 11.51 -8.78
CA GLU A 134 12.30 11.04 -9.74
C GLU A 134 11.51 12.22 -10.35
N VAL A 135 11.12 13.21 -9.53
CA VAL A 135 10.41 14.41 -10.00
C VAL A 135 11.28 15.25 -10.92
N GLU A 136 12.56 15.42 -10.58
CA GLU A 136 13.52 16.13 -11.42
C GLU A 136 13.80 15.39 -12.74
N ALA A 137 14.01 14.08 -12.68
CA ALA A 137 14.21 13.22 -13.86
C ALA A 137 13.00 13.23 -14.81
N ALA A 138 11.79 13.45 -14.29
CA ALA A 138 10.56 13.60 -15.08
C ALA A 138 10.45 14.98 -15.77
N GLY A 139 11.43 15.88 -15.57
CA GLY A 139 11.53 17.17 -16.24
C GLY A 139 10.88 18.34 -15.49
N PHE A 140 10.50 18.15 -14.23
CA PHE A 140 10.02 19.26 -13.40
C PHE A 140 11.19 20.06 -12.83
N VAL A 141 10.99 21.36 -12.68
CA VAL A 141 11.97 22.29 -12.09
C VAL A 141 11.75 22.37 -10.59
N LEU A 142 12.71 21.91 -9.82
CA LEU A 142 12.66 21.97 -8.36
C LEU A 142 12.85 23.41 -7.87
N ARG A 143 12.06 23.79 -6.85
CA ARG A 143 12.20 25.05 -6.12
C ARG A 143 12.47 24.77 -4.65
N HIS A 144 13.36 25.55 -4.08
CA HIS A 144 13.73 25.48 -2.66
C HIS A 144 13.31 26.74 -1.90
N ASP A 145 12.71 27.69 -2.59
CA ASP A 145 12.17 28.93 -2.06
C ASP A 145 10.94 29.36 -2.87
N THR A 146 10.32 30.46 -2.46
CA THR A 146 9.17 31.09 -3.12
C THR A 146 9.50 32.43 -3.78
N ALA A 147 10.77 32.68 -4.08
CA ALA A 147 11.22 33.92 -4.77
C ALA A 147 10.66 33.99 -6.21
N GLN A 148 10.34 32.84 -6.78
CA GLN A 148 9.65 32.69 -8.06
C GLN A 148 8.39 31.85 -7.89
N PRO A 149 7.41 31.94 -8.80
CA PRO A 149 6.19 31.16 -8.72
C PRO A 149 6.46 29.66 -8.61
N VAL A 150 5.71 29.00 -7.71
CA VAL A 150 5.64 27.56 -7.51
C VAL A 150 4.26 27.10 -7.91
N GLU A 151 4.16 26.08 -8.75
CA GLU A 151 2.89 25.63 -9.30
C GLU A 151 2.31 24.44 -8.54
N ALA A 152 3.19 23.63 -7.89
CA ALA A 152 2.75 22.56 -7.01
C ALA A 152 3.72 22.34 -5.84
N VAL A 153 3.16 21.91 -4.72
CA VAL A 153 3.87 21.35 -3.56
C VAL A 153 3.56 19.88 -3.48
N VAL A 154 4.57 19.03 -3.60
CA VAL A 154 4.47 17.57 -3.48
C VAL A 154 4.96 17.16 -2.11
N VAL A 155 4.11 16.44 -1.37
CA VAL A 155 4.38 15.98 -0.02
C VAL A 155 4.47 14.47 -0.02
N GLY A 156 5.62 13.94 0.37
CA GLY A 156 5.87 12.54 0.68
C GLY A 156 6.29 12.36 2.14
N HIS A 157 6.74 11.16 2.49
CA HIS A 157 7.31 10.91 3.81
C HIS A 157 8.66 11.65 3.93
N ASP A 158 8.73 12.60 4.85
CA ASP A 158 9.87 13.50 4.99
C ASP A 158 10.43 13.49 6.41
N ASP A 159 11.47 12.69 6.63
CA ASP A 159 12.17 12.57 7.93
C ASP A 159 12.85 13.89 8.36
N ALA A 160 13.06 14.83 7.43
CA ALA A 160 13.62 16.16 7.70
C ALA A 160 12.55 17.24 7.83
N PHE A 161 11.26 16.88 7.95
CA PHE A 161 10.18 17.85 8.07
C PHE A 161 10.40 18.76 9.30
N SER A 162 10.23 20.05 9.07
CA SER A 162 10.49 21.09 10.07
C SER A 162 9.52 22.26 9.91
N TYR A 163 9.49 23.16 10.91
CA TYR A 163 8.69 24.36 10.80
C TYR A 163 9.07 25.23 9.58
N GLU A 164 10.35 25.25 9.22
CA GLU A 164 10.81 25.98 8.02
C GLU A 164 10.24 25.36 6.74
N ARG A 165 10.21 24.04 6.64
CA ARG A 165 9.60 23.34 5.50
C ARG A 165 8.08 23.51 5.46
N LEU A 166 7.43 23.54 6.64
CA LEU A 166 6.00 23.87 6.75
C LEU A 166 5.73 25.30 6.24
N ARG A 167 6.56 26.28 6.68
CA ARG A 167 6.45 27.69 6.26
C ARG A 167 6.65 27.84 4.75
N LEU A 168 7.58 27.10 4.15
CA LEU A 168 7.84 27.09 2.72
C LEU A 168 6.62 26.57 1.94
N ALA A 169 6.09 25.41 2.33
CA ALA A 169 4.89 24.84 1.72
C ALA A 169 3.68 25.78 1.86
N HIS A 170 3.45 26.31 3.07
CA HIS A 170 2.39 27.29 3.33
C HIS A 170 2.48 28.49 2.38
N ALA A 171 3.66 29.11 2.27
CA ALA A 171 3.85 30.28 1.40
C ALA A 171 3.54 29.97 -0.07
N ALA A 172 3.96 28.81 -0.57
CA ALA A 172 3.67 28.38 -1.93
C ALA A 172 2.17 28.11 -2.15
N VAL A 173 1.52 27.37 -1.24
CA VAL A 173 0.09 27.00 -1.38
C VAL A 173 -0.81 28.24 -1.27
N VAL A 174 -0.53 29.16 -0.33
CA VAL A 174 -1.27 30.43 -0.21
C VAL A 174 -1.09 31.32 -1.44
N ALA A 175 0.08 31.23 -2.11
CA ALA A 175 0.32 31.91 -3.38
C ALA A 175 -0.36 31.21 -4.60
N GLY A 176 -1.05 30.10 -4.39
CA GLY A 176 -1.83 29.40 -5.42
C GLY A 176 -1.24 28.09 -5.93
N ALA A 177 -0.14 27.59 -5.33
CA ALA A 177 0.40 26.27 -5.67
C ALA A 177 -0.60 25.17 -5.28
N ARG A 178 -0.70 24.12 -6.13
CA ARG A 178 -1.49 22.93 -5.82
C ARG A 178 -0.81 22.12 -4.73
N LEU A 179 -1.56 21.68 -3.72
CA LEU A 179 -1.08 20.79 -2.68
C LEU A 179 -1.37 19.33 -3.08
N ILE A 180 -0.34 18.52 -3.20
CA ILE A 180 -0.41 17.13 -3.65
C ILE A 180 0.31 16.26 -2.63
N ALA A 181 -0.37 15.26 -2.08
CA ALA A 181 0.23 14.25 -1.21
C ALA A 181 0.47 12.96 -2.00
N THR A 182 1.65 12.37 -1.86
CA THR A 182 1.97 11.12 -2.53
C THR A 182 1.09 9.97 -2.05
N ASP A 183 0.67 10.01 -0.78
CA ASP A 183 -0.14 8.95 -0.16
C ASP A 183 -0.91 9.47 1.07
N GLY A 184 -1.77 8.61 1.62
CA GLY A 184 -2.60 8.89 2.79
C GLY A 184 -2.18 8.15 4.05
N ASP A 185 -0.98 7.59 4.13
CA ASP A 185 -0.54 6.81 5.27
C ASP A 185 -0.37 7.67 6.51
N ARG A 186 -1.07 7.29 7.59
CA ARG A 186 -0.93 7.91 8.92
C ARG A 186 0.32 7.44 9.62
N HIS A 187 0.69 6.17 9.40
CA HIS A 187 1.78 5.52 10.07
C HIS A 187 2.68 4.80 9.06
N VAL A 188 3.97 4.74 9.38
CA VAL A 188 4.94 3.89 8.72
C VAL A 188 5.40 2.85 9.73
N PRO A 189 5.16 1.54 9.50
CA PRO A 189 5.62 0.51 10.40
C PRO A 189 7.15 0.39 10.33
N ARG A 190 7.78 0.37 11.51
CA ARG A 190 9.20 0.17 11.71
C ARG A 190 9.40 -0.93 12.74
N ARG A 191 10.59 -1.51 12.85
CA ARG A 191 10.89 -2.51 13.90
C ARG A 191 10.67 -1.95 15.30
N ALA A 192 10.97 -0.67 15.51
CA ALA A 192 10.86 0.01 16.80
C ALA A 192 9.46 0.54 17.12
N GLY A 193 8.49 0.39 16.22
CA GLY A 193 7.12 0.90 16.40
C GLY A 193 6.60 1.66 15.18
N LEU A 194 5.51 2.40 15.36
CA LEU A 194 4.91 3.22 14.31
C LEU A 194 5.55 4.61 14.29
N TRP A 195 5.95 5.04 13.09
CA TRP A 195 6.38 6.42 12.85
C TRP A 195 5.27 7.19 12.15
N PRO A 196 5.21 8.54 12.31
CA PRO A 196 4.25 9.37 11.57
C PRO A 196 4.47 9.25 10.06
N GLY A 197 3.41 9.00 9.31
CA GLY A 197 3.44 8.91 7.85
C GLY A 197 3.17 10.24 7.14
N THR A 198 3.09 10.20 5.82
CA THR A 198 2.85 11.35 4.93
C THR A 198 1.60 12.13 5.31
N ALA A 199 0.52 11.46 5.74
CA ALA A 199 -0.71 12.12 6.14
C ALA A 199 -0.52 13.09 7.31
N SER A 200 0.43 12.82 8.24
CA SER A 200 0.73 13.71 9.36
C SER A 200 1.35 15.03 8.89
N ILE A 201 2.26 14.96 7.92
CA ILE A 201 2.89 16.14 7.31
C ILE A 201 1.87 16.91 6.48
N THR A 202 1.09 16.21 5.68
CA THR A 202 0.03 16.78 4.86
C THR A 202 -0.99 17.53 5.71
N ALA A 203 -1.47 16.93 6.81
CA ALA A 203 -2.42 17.56 7.73
C ALA A 203 -1.89 18.85 8.36
N ALA A 204 -0.59 18.90 8.68
CA ALA A 204 0.03 20.14 9.19
C ALA A 204 -0.04 21.27 8.15
N ILE A 205 0.23 20.96 6.87
CA ILE A 205 0.19 21.93 5.77
C ILE A 205 -1.26 22.33 5.48
N GLU A 206 -2.18 21.38 5.40
CA GLU A 206 -3.62 21.63 5.19
C GLU A 206 -4.18 22.55 6.28
N THR A 207 -3.86 22.27 7.54
CA THR A 207 -4.28 23.10 8.68
C THR A 207 -3.74 24.52 8.56
N ALA A 208 -2.47 24.68 8.16
CA ALA A 208 -1.86 25.99 8.02
C ALA A 208 -2.43 26.79 6.84
N CYS A 209 -2.79 26.13 5.72
CA CYS A 209 -3.23 26.78 4.49
C CYS A 209 -4.75 26.90 4.36
N GLY A 210 -5.52 26.07 5.07
CA GLY A 210 -6.98 25.93 4.87
C GLY A 210 -7.38 25.23 3.57
N ASN A 211 -6.44 24.60 2.88
CA ASN A 211 -6.64 23.90 1.60
C ASN A 211 -6.39 22.41 1.79
N SER A 212 -7.22 21.57 1.16
CA SER A 212 -7.00 20.11 1.16
C SER A 212 -6.05 19.69 0.06
N ALA A 213 -5.23 18.68 0.35
CA ALA A 213 -4.34 18.04 -0.61
C ALA A 213 -5.10 17.09 -1.54
N THR A 214 -4.60 16.95 -2.77
CA THR A 214 -4.95 15.82 -3.63
C THR A 214 -4.07 14.64 -3.28
N VAL A 215 -4.66 13.58 -2.72
CA VAL A 215 -3.94 12.33 -2.40
C VAL A 215 -3.89 11.44 -3.63
N ILE A 216 -2.71 10.95 -4.01
CA ILE A 216 -2.47 10.20 -5.25
C ILE A 216 -2.36 8.69 -5.01
N GLY A 217 -1.53 8.27 -4.07
CA GLY A 217 -1.37 6.87 -3.67
C GLY A 217 -2.57 6.33 -2.90
N LYS A 218 -2.47 5.13 -2.34
CA LYS A 218 -3.53 4.55 -1.52
C LYS A 218 -3.90 5.50 -0.37
N PRO A 219 -5.18 5.68 -0.04
CA PRO A 219 -6.34 4.93 -0.49
C PRO A 219 -6.93 5.37 -1.84
N ALA A 220 -6.38 6.38 -2.54
CA ALA A 220 -6.85 6.70 -3.87
C ALA A 220 -6.64 5.51 -4.82
N GLY A 221 -7.68 5.15 -5.56
CA GLY A 221 -7.67 3.94 -6.37
C GLY A 221 -6.79 3.97 -7.63
N GLY A 222 -6.02 5.06 -7.85
CA GLY A 222 -5.22 5.25 -9.07
C GLY A 222 -4.20 4.15 -9.30
N MET A 223 -3.40 3.83 -8.29
CA MET A 223 -2.37 2.79 -8.36
C MET A 223 -2.95 1.40 -8.64
N LEU A 224 -4.04 1.03 -7.95
CA LEU A 224 -4.71 -0.25 -8.15
C LEU A 224 -5.28 -0.35 -9.58
N ARG A 225 -5.93 0.71 -10.08
CA ARG A 225 -6.41 0.76 -11.47
C ARG A 225 -5.28 0.64 -12.49
N THR A 226 -4.14 1.28 -12.24
CA THR A 226 -2.97 1.18 -13.14
C THR A 226 -2.46 -0.25 -13.21
N LEU A 227 -2.32 -0.94 -12.06
CA LEU A 227 -1.90 -2.33 -12.01
C LEU A 227 -2.91 -3.28 -12.66
N MET A 228 -4.20 -3.12 -12.37
CA MET A 228 -5.24 -3.92 -13.02
C MET A 228 -5.22 -3.76 -14.55
N ALA A 229 -5.08 -2.51 -15.02
CA ALA A 229 -5.04 -2.23 -16.46
C ALA A 229 -3.80 -2.82 -17.15
N SER A 230 -2.64 -2.87 -16.47
CA SER A 230 -1.40 -3.42 -17.05
C SER A 230 -1.50 -4.92 -17.41
N VAL A 231 -2.37 -5.66 -16.72
CA VAL A 231 -2.58 -7.10 -16.94
C VAL A 231 -4.00 -7.44 -17.44
N GLY A 232 -4.84 -6.44 -17.69
CA GLY A 232 -6.22 -6.66 -18.13
C GLY A 232 -7.11 -7.29 -17.06
N ALA A 233 -6.81 -7.07 -15.75
CA ALA A 233 -7.54 -7.66 -14.65
C ALA A 233 -8.91 -6.97 -14.43
N GLU A 234 -9.91 -7.77 -14.05
CA GLU A 234 -11.24 -7.32 -13.67
C GLU A 234 -11.37 -7.20 -12.15
N ALA A 235 -12.28 -6.36 -11.67
CA ALA A 235 -12.52 -6.19 -10.24
C ALA A 235 -12.94 -7.51 -9.55
N ALA A 236 -13.76 -8.32 -10.23
CA ALA A 236 -14.28 -9.58 -9.70
C ALA A 236 -13.19 -10.63 -9.44
N THR A 237 -12.03 -10.53 -10.12
CA THR A 237 -10.91 -11.49 -10.00
C THR A 237 -9.68 -10.84 -9.38
N THR A 238 -9.80 -9.63 -8.82
CA THR A 238 -8.69 -8.91 -8.20
C THR A 238 -8.79 -8.93 -6.67
N VAL A 239 -7.69 -9.28 -6.03
CA VAL A 239 -7.52 -9.33 -4.57
C VAL A 239 -6.42 -8.36 -4.17
N VAL A 240 -6.70 -7.48 -3.20
CA VAL A 240 -5.70 -6.59 -2.58
C VAL A 240 -5.31 -7.17 -1.23
N VAL A 241 -4.01 -7.31 -0.99
CA VAL A 241 -3.45 -7.80 0.28
C VAL A 241 -2.59 -6.70 0.90
N GLY A 242 -2.92 -6.27 2.10
CA GLY A 242 -2.19 -5.18 2.77
C GLY A 242 -2.38 -5.16 4.27
N ASP A 243 -1.57 -4.36 4.96
CA ASP A 243 -1.50 -4.26 6.42
C ASP A 243 -2.16 -2.99 6.99
N SER A 244 -2.74 -2.14 6.14
CA SER A 244 -3.38 -0.88 6.53
C SER A 244 -4.85 -0.83 6.14
N ILE A 245 -5.72 -0.68 7.14
CA ILE A 245 -7.16 -0.43 6.91
C ILE A 245 -7.36 0.91 6.20
N ALA A 246 -6.59 1.92 6.59
CA ALA A 246 -6.77 3.29 6.11
C ALA A 246 -6.35 3.47 4.63
N THR A 247 -5.47 2.63 4.11
CA THR A 247 -4.95 2.78 2.75
C THR A 247 -5.23 1.59 1.87
N ASP A 248 -4.82 0.37 2.25
CA ASP A 248 -4.99 -0.82 1.41
C ASP A 248 -6.46 -1.25 1.32
N ILE A 249 -7.06 -1.44 2.50
CA ILE A 249 -8.44 -1.93 2.57
C ILE A 249 -9.42 -0.85 2.09
N ALA A 250 -9.18 0.41 2.46
CA ALA A 250 -10.00 1.53 1.98
C ALA A 250 -9.88 1.71 0.46
N GLY A 251 -8.66 1.58 -0.10
CA GLY A 251 -8.42 1.64 -1.54
C GLY A 251 -9.11 0.50 -2.31
N ALA A 252 -9.06 -0.72 -1.78
CA ALA A 252 -9.76 -1.88 -2.33
C ALA A 252 -11.28 -1.68 -2.28
N ALA A 253 -11.81 -1.27 -1.13
CA ALA A 253 -13.25 -1.04 -0.94
C ALA A 253 -13.81 0.03 -1.89
N ALA A 254 -13.06 1.11 -2.13
CA ALA A 254 -13.44 2.18 -3.06
C ALA A 254 -13.56 1.69 -4.52
N LEU A 255 -12.97 0.55 -4.86
CA LEU A 255 -13.03 -0.08 -6.18
C LEU A 255 -13.88 -1.36 -6.22
N GLY A 256 -14.49 -1.76 -5.09
CA GLY A 256 -15.26 -3.00 -4.98
C GLY A 256 -14.40 -4.27 -5.10
N LEU A 257 -13.10 -4.18 -4.76
CA LEU A 257 -12.17 -5.32 -4.81
C LEU A 257 -12.25 -6.15 -3.54
N TYR A 258 -11.95 -7.44 -3.65
CA TYR A 258 -11.73 -8.28 -2.49
C TYR A 258 -10.47 -7.85 -1.75
N SER A 259 -10.53 -7.79 -0.42
CA SER A 259 -9.43 -7.28 0.39
C SER A 259 -9.05 -8.25 1.52
N VAL A 260 -7.75 -8.47 1.65
CA VAL A 260 -7.15 -9.28 2.71
C VAL A 260 -6.30 -8.38 3.59
N TYR A 261 -6.73 -8.23 4.86
CA TYR A 261 -5.97 -7.49 5.86
C TYR A 261 -5.02 -8.44 6.59
N VAL A 262 -3.71 -8.13 6.55
CA VAL A 262 -2.69 -8.89 7.26
C VAL A 262 -2.23 -8.14 8.51
N LEU A 263 -2.05 -8.87 9.62
CA LEU A 263 -1.72 -8.30 10.92
C LEU A 263 -0.22 -8.20 11.18
N SER A 264 0.60 -8.46 10.14
CA SER A 264 2.07 -8.47 10.24
C SER A 264 2.71 -7.09 10.31
N GLY A 265 1.99 -6.02 9.91
CA GLY A 265 2.46 -4.65 9.86
C GLY A 265 1.93 -3.77 10.99
N ILE A 266 1.09 -2.79 10.66
CA ILE A 266 0.55 -1.77 11.59
C ILE A 266 -0.12 -2.41 12.81
N ALA A 267 -0.93 -3.43 12.62
CA ALA A 267 -1.68 -4.10 13.69
C ALA A 267 -0.81 -4.71 14.78
N ARG A 268 0.47 -5.02 14.50
CA ARG A 268 1.44 -5.47 15.52
C ARG A 268 1.66 -4.44 16.63
N PHE A 269 1.47 -3.17 16.31
CA PHE A 269 1.79 -2.07 17.22
C PHE A 269 0.53 -1.37 17.73
N GLN A 270 -0.50 -1.27 16.90
CA GLN A 270 -1.74 -0.60 17.22
C GLN A 270 -2.90 -1.22 16.45
N PRO A 271 -3.94 -1.72 17.16
CA PRO A 271 -5.15 -2.16 16.48
C PRO A 271 -5.81 -1.01 15.71
N GLU A 272 -6.20 -1.26 14.48
CA GLU A 272 -6.96 -0.31 13.67
C GLU A 272 -8.47 -0.55 13.77
N ALA A 273 -9.25 0.52 13.65
CA ALA A 273 -10.69 0.37 13.46
C ALA A 273 -10.96 -0.26 12.09
N LEU A 274 -11.72 -1.36 12.05
CA LEU A 274 -12.06 -2.10 10.82
C LEU A 274 -13.14 -1.36 10.00
N THR A 275 -12.81 -0.15 9.55
CA THR A 275 -13.72 0.67 8.74
C THR A 275 -12.92 1.30 7.58
N PRO A 276 -13.15 0.84 6.33
CA PRO A 276 -14.07 -0.24 5.94
C PRO A 276 -13.61 -1.62 6.46
N SER A 277 -14.57 -2.55 6.58
CA SER A 277 -14.25 -3.92 6.97
C SER A 277 -13.52 -4.65 5.84
N PRO A 278 -12.40 -5.33 6.11
CA PRO A 278 -11.76 -6.20 5.14
C PRO A 278 -12.64 -7.40 4.81
N SER A 279 -12.48 -7.97 3.62
CA SER A 279 -13.17 -9.21 3.22
C SER A 279 -12.63 -10.42 3.99
N LEU A 280 -11.33 -10.42 4.29
CA LEU A 280 -10.65 -11.47 5.05
C LEU A 280 -9.56 -10.85 5.93
N MET A 281 -9.29 -11.46 7.09
CA MET A 281 -8.18 -11.10 7.98
C MET A 281 -7.26 -12.31 8.19
N LEU A 282 -5.97 -12.09 8.09
CA LEU A 282 -4.95 -13.14 8.25
C LEU A 282 -3.82 -12.66 9.19
N PRO A 283 -3.17 -13.57 9.93
CA PRO A 283 -2.01 -13.22 10.78
C PRO A 283 -0.86 -12.60 9.98
N SER A 284 -0.62 -13.10 8.80
CA SER A 284 0.38 -12.63 7.83
C SER A 284 0.05 -13.17 6.44
N VAL A 285 0.79 -12.72 5.44
CA VAL A 285 0.68 -13.21 4.07
C VAL A 285 0.90 -14.74 3.96
N ALA A 286 1.68 -15.34 4.85
CA ALA A 286 1.92 -16.80 4.87
C ALA A 286 0.63 -17.64 5.06
N ALA A 287 -0.40 -17.04 5.66
CA ALA A 287 -1.67 -17.72 5.85
C ALA A 287 -2.59 -17.66 4.62
N LEU A 288 -2.20 -16.97 3.55
CA LEU A 288 -3.03 -16.78 2.36
C LEU A 288 -3.25 -18.09 1.60
N ILE A 289 -2.19 -18.83 1.28
CA ILE A 289 -2.31 -20.12 0.56
C ILE A 289 -3.13 -21.14 1.35
N PRO A 290 -2.89 -21.37 2.66
CA PRO A 290 -3.78 -22.19 3.47
C PRO A 290 -5.26 -21.75 3.42
N ALA A 291 -5.54 -20.44 3.49
CA ALA A 291 -6.91 -19.92 3.42
C ALA A 291 -7.57 -20.22 2.07
N LEU A 292 -6.84 -20.04 0.96
CA LEU A 292 -7.30 -20.35 -0.39
C LEU A 292 -7.60 -21.85 -0.57
N HIS A 293 -6.74 -22.73 -0.04
CA HIS A 293 -6.91 -24.18 -0.13
C HIS A 293 -8.02 -24.70 0.78
N HIS A 294 -8.30 -24.07 1.93
CA HIS A 294 -9.40 -24.51 2.81
C HIS A 294 -10.79 -24.22 2.23
N ALA A 295 -10.89 -23.33 1.27
CA ALA A 295 -12.09 -23.18 0.45
C ALA A 295 -12.38 -24.40 -0.45
N ARG A 296 -11.43 -25.35 -0.56
CA ARG A 296 -11.53 -26.61 -1.32
C ARG A 296 -11.34 -27.85 -0.44
N PRO A 297 -12.39 -28.35 0.27
CA PRO A 297 -12.28 -29.56 1.06
C PRO A 297 -12.00 -30.84 0.21
N ASP A 298 -12.22 -30.80 -1.08
CA ASP A 298 -12.09 -31.92 -2.02
C ASP A 298 -10.65 -32.14 -2.55
N LEU A 299 -9.72 -31.18 -2.37
CA LEU A 299 -8.32 -31.31 -2.81
C LEU A 299 -7.37 -31.78 -1.70
N MET A 300 -7.81 -31.93 -0.46
CA MET A 300 -7.02 -32.56 0.58
C MET A 300 -7.13 -34.09 0.49
N LYS A 301 -6.50 -34.68 -0.52
CA LYS A 301 -6.10 -36.10 -0.47
C LYS A 301 -4.64 -36.15 0.00
N CYS A 302 -4.48 -36.85 1.14
CA CYS A 302 -3.22 -37.23 1.77
C CYS A 302 -2.16 -37.69 0.76
#